data_1e899d4e6fc7f3d9d56765c9c105ec0c
#
_entry.id   1e899d4e6fc7f3d9d56765c9c105ec0c
#
_cell.length_a   1.000
_cell.length_b   1.000
_cell.length_c   1.000
_cell.angle_alpha   90.00
_cell.angle_beta   90.00
_cell.angle_gamma   90.00
#
_symmetry.space_group_name_H-M   'P 1'
#
loop_
_entity.id
_entity.type
_entity.pdbx_description
1 polymer ?
#
loop_
_entity_poly.entity_id
_entity_poly.type
_entity_poly.pdbx_seq_one_letter_code
_entity_poly.pdbx_strand_id
1 'polypeptide(L)'
;QEPGWANIHYKKPDFQAISYFSAPKTSNKYKSLDEVDPELIKTFNKLGISIEEQKKLSGVAVDIVMDSVSVATTFRETLAKDGIIFCSISEAIKEYPDLVKKYIGKVIPRTDNYYAALNSAVFSDGSFCYIPKGVKCPMELSTYFRINQAGTGQFERTLVIADEGSYVSYLEGCTAPSRDENQLPVSYTHLRAHETEAD
;
A
#
# COMPACT_ATOMS: atom_id res chain seq x y z
N GLN A 1 19.02 -13.84 -6.63
CA GLN A 1 18.88 -15.15 -5.99
C GLN A 1 17.79 -15.07 -4.93
N GLU A 2 17.03 -16.16 -4.74
CA GLU A 2 16.10 -16.26 -3.62
C GLU A 2 16.88 -16.12 -2.30
N PRO A 3 16.28 -15.45 -1.27
CA PRO A 3 16.91 -15.36 0.02
C PRO A 3 17.12 -16.74 0.65
N GLY A 4 18.35 -17.13 0.91
CA GLY A 4 18.67 -18.41 1.54
C GLY A 4 18.45 -18.45 3.07
N TRP A 5 18.15 -17.29 3.68
CA TRP A 5 17.91 -17.15 5.10
C TRP A 5 16.46 -17.46 5.52
N ALA A 6 15.53 -17.47 4.57
CA ALA A 6 14.13 -17.76 4.84
C ALA A 6 13.94 -19.25 5.09
N ASN A 7 13.53 -19.63 6.29
CA ASN A 7 13.24 -21.02 6.67
C ASN A 7 11.85 -21.44 6.17
N ILE A 8 11.72 -21.68 4.86
CA ILE A 8 10.46 -21.98 4.19
C ILE A 8 10.21 -23.48 4.18
N HIS A 9 9.10 -23.91 4.76
CA HIS A 9 8.67 -25.31 4.84
C HIS A 9 7.45 -25.66 3.96
N TYR A 10 6.94 -24.72 3.18
CA TYR A 10 5.81 -24.94 2.26
C TYR A 10 6.29 -25.07 0.81
N LYS A 11 5.42 -25.65 -0.02
CA LYS A 11 5.67 -25.77 -1.45
C LYS A 11 5.82 -24.37 -2.06
N LYS A 12 6.93 -24.13 -2.74
CA LYS A 12 7.17 -22.86 -3.42
C LYS A 12 6.04 -22.53 -4.42
N PRO A 13 5.59 -21.28 -4.50
CA PRO A 13 4.65 -20.85 -5.52
C PRO A 13 5.20 -21.12 -6.93
N ASP A 14 4.34 -21.55 -7.83
CA ASP A 14 4.68 -21.62 -9.24
C ASP A 14 4.53 -20.22 -9.86
N PHE A 15 5.64 -19.50 -9.96
CA PHE A 15 5.69 -18.14 -10.49
C PHE A 15 5.24 -18.04 -11.97
N GLN A 16 5.16 -19.15 -12.70
CA GLN A 16 4.68 -19.18 -14.08
C GLN A 16 3.17 -19.42 -14.17
N ALA A 17 2.56 -19.97 -13.10
CA ALA A 17 1.14 -20.31 -13.07
C ALA A 17 0.25 -19.19 -12.49
N ILE A 18 0.83 -18.19 -11.82
CA ILE A 18 0.06 -17.08 -11.24
C ILE A 18 -0.08 -15.91 -12.21
N SER A 19 -1.23 -15.22 -12.14
CA SER A 19 -1.41 -13.91 -12.78
C SER A 19 -0.78 -12.82 -11.93
N TYR A 20 -0.01 -11.93 -12.53
CA TYR A 20 0.65 -10.81 -11.85
C TYR A 20 -0.19 -9.55 -11.76
N PHE A 21 -1.37 -9.56 -12.34
CA PHE A 21 -2.30 -8.44 -12.27
C PHE A 21 -3.73 -8.96 -12.21
N SER A 22 -4.51 -8.38 -11.30
CA SER A 22 -5.96 -8.53 -11.27
C SER A 22 -6.60 -7.19 -10.91
N ALA A 23 -7.80 -6.95 -11.41
CA ALA A 23 -8.57 -5.76 -11.08
C ALA A 23 -9.96 -6.16 -10.59
N PRO A 24 -10.54 -5.43 -9.62
CA PRO A 24 -11.91 -5.66 -9.20
C PRO A 24 -12.84 -5.39 -10.38
N LYS A 25 -13.97 -6.11 -10.44
CA LYS A 25 -14.95 -6.00 -11.55
C LYS A 25 -15.59 -4.61 -11.64
N THR A 26 -15.60 -3.85 -10.57
CA THR A 26 -16.06 -2.46 -10.49
C THR A 26 -14.86 -1.53 -10.41
N SER A 27 -14.65 -0.74 -11.46
CA SER A 27 -13.52 0.20 -11.59
C SER A 27 -13.77 1.59 -10.96
N ASN A 28 -14.82 1.76 -10.17
CA ASN A 28 -15.15 3.05 -9.59
C ASN A 28 -14.22 3.34 -8.39
N LYS A 29 -13.45 4.43 -8.47
CA LYS A 29 -12.78 4.98 -7.30
C LYS A 29 -13.81 5.62 -6.37
N TYR A 30 -13.84 5.15 -5.14
CA TYR A 30 -14.70 5.71 -4.10
C TYR A 30 -14.01 6.92 -3.48
N LYS A 31 -14.76 8.02 -3.35
CA LYS A 31 -14.27 9.25 -2.70
C LYS A 31 -14.44 9.22 -1.18
N SER A 32 -15.25 8.30 -0.69
CA SER A 32 -15.61 8.14 0.71
C SER A 32 -15.80 6.67 1.04
N LEU A 33 -15.52 6.28 2.28
CA LEU A 33 -15.79 4.93 2.79
C LEU A 33 -17.29 4.58 2.78
N ASP A 34 -18.18 5.57 2.70
CA ASP A 34 -19.63 5.35 2.61
C ASP A 34 -20.08 4.81 1.25
N GLU A 35 -19.24 4.97 0.23
CA GLU A 35 -19.48 4.49 -1.14
C GLU A 35 -18.93 3.08 -1.37
N VAL A 36 -18.18 2.54 -0.40
CA VAL A 36 -17.50 1.24 -0.52
C VAL A 36 -18.52 0.11 -0.36
N ASP A 37 -18.31 -0.98 -1.13
CA ASP A 37 -19.15 -2.16 -1.12
C ASP A 37 -19.42 -2.67 0.31
N PRO A 38 -20.68 -2.90 0.71
CA PRO A 38 -21.04 -3.41 2.03
C PRO A 38 -20.37 -4.74 2.41
N GLU A 39 -20.05 -5.60 1.44
CA GLU A 39 -19.30 -6.84 1.70
C GLU A 39 -17.84 -6.56 2.13
N LEU A 40 -17.24 -5.52 1.55
CA LEU A 40 -15.91 -5.09 1.94
C LEU A 40 -15.94 -4.53 3.36
N ILE A 41 -16.94 -3.72 3.69
CA ILE A 41 -17.15 -3.18 5.05
C ILE A 41 -17.33 -4.32 6.08
N LYS A 42 -18.13 -5.35 5.76
CA LYS A 42 -18.26 -6.54 6.60
C LYS A 42 -16.94 -7.26 6.83
N THR A 43 -16.10 -7.29 5.82
CA THR A 43 -14.77 -7.90 5.89
C THR A 43 -13.86 -7.12 6.82
N PHE A 44 -13.82 -5.80 6.71
CA PHE A 44 -13.07 -4.95 7.62
C PHE A 44 -13.52 -5.14 9.08
N ASN A 45 -14.83 -5.16 9.33
CA ASN A 45 -15.38 -5.37 10.66
C ASN A 45 -15.01 -6.76 11.23
N LYS A 46 -14.99 -7.82 10.40
CA LYS A 46 -14.54 -9.16 10.82
C LYS A 46 -13.06 -9.22 11.17
N LEU A 47 -12.26 -8.37 10.58
CA LEU A 47 -10.81 -8.28 10.82
C LEU A 47 -10.46 -7.36 12.00
N GLY A 48 -11.49 -6.84 12.69
CA GLY A 48 -11.29 -5.88 13.78
C GLY A 48 -10.89 -4.48 13.30
N ILE A 49 -10.92 -4.24 11.98
CA ILE A 49 -10.71 -2.92 11.39
C ILE A 49 -12.09 -2.25 11.34
N SER A 50 -12.49 -1.66 12.46
CA SER A 50 -13.76 -0.95 12.54
C SER A 50 -13.69 0.34 11.73
N ILE A 51 -14.23 0.30 10.51
CA ILE A 51 -14.38 1.51 9.68
C ILE A 51 -15.23 2.57 10.40
N GLU A 52 -16.21 2.14 11.22
CA GLU A 52 -17.01 3.04 12.04
C GLU A 52 -16.22 3.67 13.18
N GLU A 53 -15.29 2.94 13.79
CA GLU A 53 -14.36 3.50 14.76
C GLU A 53 -13.35 4.43 14.09
N GLN A 54 -12.86 4.09 12.91
CA GLN A 54 -12.01 4.99 12.12
C GLN A 54 -12.74 6.26 11.67
N LYS A 55 -14.04 6.18 11.39
CA LYS A 55 -14.90 7.36 11.18
C LYS A 55 -15.08 8.18 12.45
N LYS A 56 -15.16 7.53 13.62
CA LYS A 56 -15.32 8.18 14.94
C LYS A 56 -14.02 8.69 15.52
N LEU A 57 -12.93 7.99 15.28
CA LEU A 57 -11.56 8.46 15.52
C LEU A 57 -11.23 9.46 14.38
N SER A 58 -11.84 10.64 14.43
CA SER A 58 -11.57 11.76 13.54
C SER A 58 -10.06 12.01 13.49
N GLY A 59 -9.35 11.49 12.50
CA GLY A 59 -7.93 11.69 12.40
C GLY A 59 -7.12 10.57 11.74
N VAL A 60 -7.75 9.62 11.02
CA VAL A 60 -7.03 8.62 10.22
C VAL A 60 -7.37 8.77 8.74
N ALA A 61 -6.37 8.99 7.90
CA ALA A 61 -6.51 8.92 6.46
C ALA A 61 -6.21 7.49 5.97
N VAL A 62 -7.07 6.95 5.14
CA VAL A 62 -7.00 5.56 4.67
C VAL A 62 -6.89 5.50 3.16
N ASP A 63 -5.95 4.69 2.66
CA ASP A 63 -5.88 4.24 1.27
C ASP A 63 -6.19 2.73 1.21
N ILE A 64 -7.03 2.32 0.27
CA ILE A 64 -7.48 0.93 0.12
C ILE A 64 -7.08 0.42 -1.25
N VAL A 65 -6.27 -0.62 -1.26
CA VAL A 65 -5.86 -1.33 -2.47
C VAL A 65 -6.47 -2.73 -2.49
N MET A 66 -7.27 -3.00 -3.51
CA MET A 66 -7.89 -4.31 -3.76
C MET A 66 -7.31 -4.94 -5.01
N ASP A 67 -6.84 -6.19 -4.86
CA ASP A 67 -6.10 -6.89 -5.89
C ASP A 67 -4.92 -6.02 -6.38
N SER A 68 -4.96 -5.49 -7.59
CA SER A 68 -3.86 -4.69 -8.13
C SER A 68 -4.20 -3.20 -8.33
N VAL A 69 -5.27 -2.70 -7.71
CA VAL A 69 -5.81 -1.35 -7.99
C VAL A 69 -6.23 -0.64 -6.69
N SER A 70 -5.80 0.60 -6.52
CA SER A 70 -6.33 1.47 -5.47
C SER A 70 -7.79 1.83 -5.77
N VAL A 71 -8.67 1.57 -4.80
CA VAL A 71 -10.12 1.78 -4.93
C VAL A 71 -10.64 2.97 -4.13
N ALA A 72 -9.93 3.40 -3.08
CA ALA A 72 -10.35 4.54 -2.27
C ALA A 72 -9.15 5.19 -1.57
N THR A 73 -9.10 6.53 -1.57
CA THR A 73 -8.18 7.31 -0.75
C THR A 73 -8.95 8.44 -0.07
N THR A 74 -8.87 8.52 1.26
CA THR A 74 -9.62 9.48 2.06
C THR A 74 -8.77 10.68 2.50
N PHE A 75 -9.40 11.79 2.88
CA PHE A 75 -8.76 13.00 3.44
C PHE A 75 -7.68 13.67 2.58
N ARG A 76 -7.56 13.30 1.32
CA ARG A 76 -6.54 13.84 0.41
C ARG A 76 -6.51 15.37 0.36
N GLU A 77 -7.68 16.00 0.21
CA GLU A 77 -7.80 17.46 0.14
C GLU A 77 -7.45 18.15 1.47
N THR A 78 -7.73 17.48 2.59
CA THR A 78 -7.39 18.00 3.92
C THR A 78 -5.88 18.00 4.12
N LEU A 79 -5.22 16.91 3.80
CA LEU A 79 -3.77 16.74 3.88
C LEU A 79 -3.02 17.69 2.93
N ALA A 80 -3.59 17.93 1.75
CA ALA A 80 -3.00 18.82 0.76
C ALA A 80 -2.89 20.29 1.23
N LYS A 81 -3.70 20.73 2.20
CA LYS A 81 -3.61 22.08 2.80
C LYS A 81 -2.27 22.30 3.49
N ASP A 82 -1.69 21.26 4.05
CA ASP A 82 -0.37 21.27 4.70
C ASP A 82 0.75 20.84 3.74
N GLY A 83 0.44 20.69 2.44
CA GLY A 83 1.37 20.23 1.42
C GLY A 83 1.68 18.74 1.49
N ILE A 84 0.94 17.98 2.29
CA ILE A 84 1.09 16.53 2.41
C ILE A 84 0.41 15.87 1.22
N ILE A 85 1.13 14.91 0.60
CA ILE A 85 0.59 14.09 -0.48
C ILE A 85 0.34 12.69 0.09
N PHE A 86 -0.90 12.21 -0.04
CA PHE A 86 -1.28 10.85 0.27
C PHE A 86 -2.24 10.35 -0.81
N CYS A 87 -1.77 9.42 -1.63
CA CYS A 87 -2.52 8.89 -2.77
C CYS A 87 -1.94 7.54 -3.21
N SER A 88 -2.56 6.89 -4.18
CA SER A 88 -1.97 5.69 -4.78
C SER A 88 -0.69 6.01 -5.54
N ILE A 89 0.23 5.04 -5.62
CA ILE A 89 1.49 5.21 -6.38
C ILE A 89 1.20 5.44 -7.88
N SER A 90 0.15 4.84 -8.42
CA SER A 90 -0.29 5.03 -9.81
C SER A 90 -0.76 6.46 -10.09
N GLU A 91 -1.38 7.13 -9.13
CA GLU A 91 -1.71 8.57 -9.21
C GLU A 91 -0.46 9.43 -9.05
N ALA A 92 0.39 9.10 -8.07
CA ALA A 92 1.62 9.84 -7.83
C ALA A 92 2.54 9.84 -9.06
N ILE A 93 2.63 8.74 -9.81
CA ILE A 93 3.39 8.66 -11.07
C ILE A 93 2.88 9.67 -12.10
N LYS A 94 1.57 9.94 -12.13
CA LYS A 94 0.95 10.87 -13.08
C LYS A 94 1.02 12.32 -12.62
N GLU A 95 0.74 12.57 -11.34
CA GLU A 95 0.60 13.92 -10.80
C GLU A 95 1.91 14.50 -10.25
N TYR A 96 2.81 13.65 -9.75
CA TYR A 96 4.08 14.03 -9.13
C TYR A 96 5.28 13.25 -9.69
N PRO A 97 5.45 13.15 -11.03
CA PRO A 97 6.42 12.24 -11.66
C PRO A 97 7.86 12.51 -11.23
N ASP A 98 8.24 13.75 -11.02
CA ASP A 98 9.61 14.11 -10.64
C ASP A 98 9.94 13.67 -9.20
N LEU A 99 8.97 13.81 -8.30
CA LEU A 99 9.12 13.36 -6.92
C LEU A 99 9.21 11.83 -6.85
N VAL A 100 8.35 11.13 -7.59
CA VAL A 100 8.40 9.66 -7.67
C VAL A 100 9.74 9.19 -8.25
N LYS A 101 10.21 9.76 -9.37
CA LYS A 101 11.50 9.42 -10.00
C LYS A 101 12.69 9.64 -9.08
N LYS A 102 12.61 10.64 -8.22
CA LYS A 102 13.67 10.95 -7.26
C LYS A 102 13.89 9.83 -6.25
N TYR A 103 12.86 9.09 -5.85
CA TYR A 103 12.93 8.16 -4.73
C TYR A 103 12.62 6.71 -5.07
N ILE A 104 11.76 6.44 -6.06
CA ILE A 104 11.34 5.06 -6.38
C ILE A 104 12.54 4.18 -6.75
N GLY A 105 12.60 2.99 -6.16
CA GLY A 105 13.67 2.02 -6.42
C GLY A 105 15.06 2.40 -5.86
N LYS A 106 15.17 3.52 -5.10
CA LYS A 106 16.46 3.95 -4.52
C LYS A 106 16.64 3.50 -3.08
N VAL A 107 15.56 3.36 -2.31
CA VAL A 107 15.61 2.90 -0.92
C VAL A 107 15.85 1.40 -0.89
N ILE A 108 15.03 0.64 -1.62
CA ILE A 108 15.22 -0.79 -1.83
C ILE A 108 15.52 -0.99 -3.33
N PRO A 109 16.76 -1.27 -3.71
CA PRO A 109 17.11 -1.49 -5.11
C PRO A 109 16.62 -2.85 -5.60
N ARG A 110 16.35 -2.96 -6.90
CA ARG A 110 15.97 -4.23 -7.54
C ARG A 110 17.00 -5.36 -7.38
N THR A 111 18.22 -5.02 -7.01
CA THR A 111 19.33 -5.95 -6.82
C THR A 111 19.40 -6.52 -5.41
N ASP A 112 18.55 -6.05 -4.49
CA ASP A 112 18.55 -6.50 -3.10
C ASP A 112 18.31 -8.01 -2.98
N ASN A 113 17.20 -8.50 -3.53
CA ASN A 113 16.90 -9.92 -3.59
C ASN A 113 15.93 -10.24 -4.74
N TYR A 114 15.62 -11.55 -4.91
CA TYR A 114 14.72 -12.04 -5.94
C TYR A 114 13.34 -11.38 -5.90
N TYR A 115 12.72 -11.26 -4.72
CA TYR A 115 11.38 -10.67 -4.58
C TYR A 115 11.39 -9.16 -4.80
N ALA A 116 12.46 -8.47 -4.45
CA ALA A 116 12.63 -7.05 -4.76
C ALA A 116 12.74 -6.83 -6.28
N ALA A 117 13.45 -7.72 -6.98
CA ALA A 117 13.53 -7.70 -8.44
C ALA A 117 12.16 -7.97 -9.08
N LEU A 118 11.46 -9.01 -8.61
CA LEU A 118 10.13 -9.39 -9.10
C LEU A 118 9.12 -8.27 -8.86
N ASN A 119 9.04 -7.74 -7.63
CA ASN A 119 8.17 -6.61 -7.31
C ASN A 119 8.49 -5.40 -8.20
N SER A 120 9.77 -5.11 -8.44
CA SER A 120 10.16 -3.98 -9.32
C SER A 120 9.69 -4.14 -10.76
N ALA A 121 9.54 -5.39 -11.23
CA ALA A 121 9.11 -5.69 -12.59
C ALA A 121 7.59 -5.66 -12.77
N VAL A 122 6.83 -6.04 -11.73
CA VAL A 122 5.40 -6.34 -11.87
C VAL A 122 4.48 -5.60 -10.88
N PHE A 123 5.00 -4.69 -10.04
CA PHE A 123 4.13 -3.92 -9.15
C PHE A 123 3.11 -3.12 -9.95
N SER A 124 1.88 -3.09 -9.46
CA SER A 124 0.77 -2.44 -10.13
C SER A 124 0.30 -1.18 -9.41
N ASP A 125 0.30 -1.21 -8.10
CA ASP A 125 -0.08 -0.09 -7.26
C ASP A 125 0.64 -0.13 -5.91
N GLY A 126 0.20 0.66 -4.97
CA GLY A 126 0.73 0.85 -3.63
C GLY A 126 0.40 2.25 -3.16
N SER A 127 0.89 2.65 -2.00
CA SER A 127 0.66 3.99 -1.47
C SER A 127 1.86 4.90 -1.68
N PHE A 128 1.57 6.16 -1.95
CA PHE A 128 2.53 7.24 -2.00
C PHE A 128 2.23 8.25 -0.91
N CYS A 129 3.21 8.49 -0.05
CA CYS A 129 3.13 9.44 1.03
C CYS A 129 4.34 10.37 1.00
N TYR A 130 4.08 11.68 0.99
CA TYR A 130 5.10 12.70 1.10
C TYR A 130 4.72 13.72 2.17
N ILE A 131 5.60 13.91 3.14
CA ILE A 131 5.48 14.89 4.21
C ILE A 131 6.56 15.93 4.03
N PRO A 132 6.20 17.21 3.78
CA PRO A 132 7.16 18.27 3.56
C PRO A 132 8.01 18.56 4.80
N LYS A 133 9.18 19.19 4.59
CA LYS A 133 10.10 19.62 5.63
C LYS A 133 9.38 20.39 6.75
N GLY A 134 9.60 19.94 7.99
CA GLY A 134 9.09 20.59 9.21
C GLY A 134 7.58 20.42 9.43
N VAL A 135 6.87 19.68 8.58
CA VAL A 135 5.43 19.46 8.70
C VAL A 135 5.16 18.25 9.58
N LYS A 136 4.27 18.42 10.56
CA LYS A 136 3.74 17.33 11.36
C LYS A 136 2.41 16.89 10.77
N CYS A 137 2.32 15.64 10.32
CA CYS A 137 1.06 15.11 9.78
C CYS A 137 -0.03 15.16 10.87
N PRO A 138 -1.17 15.79 10.59
CA PRO A 138 -2.22 16.03 11.60
C PRO A 138 -3.02 14.76 11.96
N MET A 139 -2.83 13.68 11.21
CA MET A 139 -3.55 12.43 11.39
C MET A 139 -2.66 11.23 11.07
N GLU A 140 -3.04 10.06 11.57
CA GLU A 140 -2.43 8.79 11.16
C GLU A 140 -2.80 8.47 9.71
N LEU A 141 -1.84 8.00 8.94
CA LEU A 141 -2.06 7.47 7.60
C LEU A 141 -2.09 5.96 7.65
N SER A 142 -3.04 5.36 6.98
CA SER A 142 -3.17 3.91 6.94
C SER A 142 -3.42 3.42 5.52
N THR A 143 -2.75 2.35 5.13
CA THR A 143 -3.01 1.64 3.89
C THR A 143 -3.45 0.22 4.17
N TYR A 144 -4.48 -0.20 3.47
CA TYR A 144 -5.01 -1.54 3.58
C TYR A 144 -4.97 -2.24 2.23
N PHE A 145 -4.26 -3.37 2.19
CA PHE A 145 -4.13 -4.21 1.01
C PHE A 145 -4.96 -5.47 1.15
N ARG A 146 -5.72 -5.81 0.14
CA ARG A 146 -6.49 -7.04 0.09
C ARG A 146 -6.36 -7.73 -1.27
N ILE A 147 -5.80 -8.93 -1.26
CA ILE A 147 -5.89 -9.86 -2.38
C ILE A 147 -7.19 -10.65 -2.26
N ASN A 148 -7.99 -10.67 -3.30
CA ASN A 148 -9.29 -11.35 -3.28
C ASN A 148 -9.41 -12.45 -4.33
N GLN A 149 -8.70 -12.34 -5.44
CA GLN A 149 -8.78 -13.27 -6.55
C GLN A 149 -7.85 -14.48 -6.36
N ALA A 150 -8.33 -15.69 -6.64
CA ALA A 150 -7.57 -16.92 -6.60
C ALA A 150 -6.55 -16.99 -7.77
N GLY A 151 -5.43 -17.67 -7.55
CA GLY A 151 -4.40 -17.86 -8.59
C GLY A 151 -3.70 -16.57 -9.03
N THR A 152 -3.71 -15.53 -8.19
CA THR A 152 -3.11 -14.23 -8.51
C THR A 152 -2.05 -13.85 -7.50
N GLY A 153 -1.06 -13.08 -7.96
CA GLY A 153 -0.16 -12.32 -7.12
C GLY A 153 -0.61 -10.86 -7.03
N GLN A 154 -0.48 -10.27 -5.86
CA GLN A 154 -0.62 -8.84 -5.62
C GLN A 154 0.74 -8.28 -5.26
N PHE A 155 1.22 -7.36 -6.08
CA PHE A 155 2.56 -6.79 -5.96
C PHE A 155 2.43 -5.29 -5.76
N GLU A 156 2.77 -4.86 -4.57
CA GLU A 156 2.58 -3.49 -4.12
C GLU A 156 3.92 -2.84 -3.82
N ARG A 157 3.98 -1.55 -4.07
CA ARG A 157 5.15 -0.75 -3.77
C ARG A 157 4.73 0.54 -3.11
N THR A 158 4.84 0.59 -1.80
CA THR A 158 4.59 1.78 -1.01
C THR A 158 5.85 2.62 -0.91
N LEU A 159 5.72 3.93 -1.08
CA LEU A 159 6.80 4.89 -0.94
C LEU A 159 6.41 5.98 0.06
N VAL A 160 7.05 5.97 1.22
CA VAL A 160 6.87 6.98 2.28
C VAL A 160 8.10 7.86 2.33
N ILE A 161 7.92 9.16 2.17
CA ILE A 161 8.98 10.17 2.18
C ILE A 161 8.66 11.15 3.30
N ALA A 162 9.42 11.10 4.38
CA ALA A 162 9.39 12.07 5.47
C ALA A 162 10.60 13.00 5.33
N ASP A 163 10.36 14.26 4.96
CA ASP A 163 11.44 15.23 4.78
C ASP A 163 11.96 15.73 6.13
N GLU A 164 13.06 16.44 6.14
CA GLU A 164 13.78 16.87 7.35
C GLU A 164 12.85 17.56 8.37
N GLY A 165 12.85 17.07 9.62
CA GLY A 165 12.03 17.62 10.72
C GLY A 165 10.52 17.40 10.56
N SER A 166 10.09 16.56 9.64
CA SER A 166 8.69 16.17 9.49
C SER A 166 8.33 15.01 10.43
N TYR A 167 7.03 14.80 10.63
CA TYR A 167 6.52 13.68 11.43
C TYR A 167 5.30 13.05 10.74
N VAL A 168 5.27 11.73 10.72
CA VAL A 168 4.13 10.94 10.24
C VAL A 168 4.02 9.62 11.01
N SER A 169 2.80 9.20 11.32
CA SER A 169 2.45 7.85 11.74
C SER A 169 1.82 7.13 10.56
N TYR A 170 2.37 5.98 10.17
CA TYR A 170 1.90 5.19 9.03
C TYR A 170 1.68 3.74 9.44
N LEU A 171 0.48 3.24 9.19
CA LEU A 171 0.09 1.85 9.43
C LEU A 171 -0.23 1.16 8.10
N GLU A 172 0.35 -0.02 7.89
CA GLU A 172 0.07 -0.86 6.74
C GLU A 172 -0.52 -2.21 7.18
N GLY A 173 -1.61 -2.63 6.56
CA GLY A 173 -2.25 -3.91 6.79
C GLY A 173 -2.49 -4.67 5.50
N CYS A 174 -2.25 -5.97 5.50
CA CYS A 174 -2.53 -6.85 4.38
C CYS A 174 -3.39 -8.04 4.80
N THR A 175 -4.37 -8.40 3.98
CA THR A 175 -5.17 -9.61 4.19
C THR A 175 -5.44 -10.36 2.90
N ALA A 176 -5.57 -11.68 3.04
CA ALA A 176 -6.00 -12.59 1.99
C ALA A 176 -7.11 -13.51 2.54
N PRO A 177 -8.11 -13.91 1.72
CA PRO A 177 -9.03 -14.96 2.13
C PRO A 177 -8.28 -16.27 2.29
N SER A 178 -8.67 -17.09 3.28
CA SER A 178 -8.14 -18.44 3.44
C SER A 178 -8.68 -19.32 2.30
N ARG A 179 -7.84 -19.71 1.35
CA ARG A 179 -8.13 -20.62 0.24
C ARG A 179 -6.96 -21.57 0.06
N ASP A 180 -7.24 -22.82 -0.32
CA ASP A 180 -6.22 -23.81 -0.70
C ASP A 180 -5.64 -23.57 -2.12
N GLU A 181 -5.63 -22.30 -2.56
CA GLU A 181 -5.20 -21.91 -3.88
C GLU A 181 -3.99 -20.97 -3.79
N ASN A 182 -3.15 -21.00 -4.81
CA ASN A 182 -1.94 -20.17 -4.87
C ASN A 182 -2.30 -18.69 -4.84
N GLN A 183 -1.92 -18.01 -3.76
CA GLN A 183 -1.98 -16.55 -3.62
C GLN A 183 -0.61 -16.07 -3.18
N LEU A 184 -0.09 -15.04 -3.83
CA LEU A 184 1.21 -14.47 -3.52
C LEU A 184 1.10 -12.95 -3.34
N PRO A 185 0.77 -12.45 -2.14
CA PRO A 185 0.92 -11.03 -1.83
C PRO A 185 2.39 -10.71 -1.60
N VAL A 186 2.89 -9.68 -2.26
CA VAL A 186 4.25 -9.17 -2.08
C VAL A 186 4.20 -7.65 -1.94
N SER A 187 4.47 -7.15 -0.75
CA SER A 187 4.55 -5.73 -0.45
C SER A 187 5.99 -5.31 -0.19
N TYR A 188 6.37 -4.16 -0.72
CA TYR A 188 7.62 -3.49 -0.41
C TYR A 188 7.33 -2.06 0.00
N THR A 189 7.50 -1.77 1.29
CA THR A 189 7.38 -0.43 1.84
C THR A 189 8.74 0.23 1.87
N HIS A 190 8.89 1.31 1.13
CA HIS A 190 10.11 2.10 1.02
C HIS A 190 9.96 3.34 1.89
N LEU A 191 10.70 3.39 2.99
CA LEU A 191 10.73 4.56 3.87
C LEU A 191 12.02 5.37 3.63
N ARG A 192 11.85 6.65 3.37
CA ARG A 192 12.92 7.63 3.37
C ARG A 192 12.63 8.69 4.43
N ALA A 193 13.41 8.68 5.50
CA ALA A 193 13.37 9.68 6.56
C ALA A 193 14.79 10.14 6.89
N HIS A 194 14.94 11.34 7.43
CA HIS A 194 16.24 11.89 7.83
C HIS A 194 16.66 11.41 9.22
N GLU A 195 15.70 11.18 10.10
CA GLU A 195 15.90 10.54 11.41
C GLU A 195 14.77 9.52 11.58
N THR A 196 15.13 8.28 11.85
CA THR A 196 14.17 7.22 12.16
C THR A 196 14.45 6.70 13.54
N GLU A 197 13.49 6.82 14.45
CA GLU A 197 13.31 5.82 15.48
C GLU A 197 12.31 4.81 14.89
N ALA A 198 12.80 3.62 14.55
CA ALA A 198 11.96 2.50 14.20
C ALA A 198 11.80 1.66 15.46
N ASP A 199 10.60 1.62 16.01
CA ASP A 199 10.17 0.65 16.99
C ASP A 199 9.82 -0.68 16.34
#